data_d7dc3b154121168d4f4194de4e4d7bbb
#
_entry.id   d7dc3b154121168d4f4194de4e4d7bbb
#
_cell.length_a   1.000
_cell.length_b   1.000
_cell.length_c   1.000
_cell.angle_alpha   90.00
_cell.angle_beta   90.00
_cell.angle_gamma   90.00
#
_symmetry.space_group_name_H-M   'P 1'
#
loop_
_entity.id
_entity.type
_entity.pdbx_description
1 polymer ?
#
loop_
_entity_poly.entity_id
_entity_poly.type
_entity_poly.pdbx_seq_one_letter_code
_entity_poly.pdbx_strand_id
1 'polypeptide(L)'
;LLLALLAAAGGDVLLTRPCAAWYAPLARLAGSPAFHVPVPAECGGVPDPFALLETVRRIRAEGGRPRVLLLSAADDPTGTLAPPEILHEVCEAAVAERMTVISDETWRDARHHPGGSVFLGPAEMWPEHVVVLTDLAGALIPTAWPAAVARFPAAGRGPALRARATEALAAVRAELPPPVAAAAAYALA
;
A
#
# COMPACT_ATOMS: atom_id res chain seq x y z
N LEU A 1 0.46 -11.44 -1.53
CA LEU A 1 -0.27 -10.46 -2.34
C LEU A 1 0.61 -9.23 -2.63
N LEU A 2 1.23 -8.56 -1.63
CA LEU A 2 2.08 -7.39 -1.84
C LEU A 2 3.21 -7.67 -2.86
N LEU A 3 3.90 -8.81 -2.74
CA LEU A 3 4.93 -9.21 -3.71
C LEU A 3 4.41 -9.20 -5.16
N ALA A 4 3.21 -9.77 -5.38
CA ALA A 4 2.60 -9.81 -6.71
C ALA A 4 2.20 -8.42 -7.21
N LEU A 5 1.73 -7.54 -6.31
CA LEU A 5 1.42 -6.15 -6.64
C LEU A 5 2.67 -5.38 -7.06
N LEU A 6 3.76 -5.51 -6.32
CA LEU A 6 5.02 -4.84 -6.64
C LEU A 6 5.62 -5.35 -7.95
N ALA A 7 5.65 -6.67 -8.15
CA ALA A 7 6.10 -7.27 -9.41
C ALA A 7 5.24 -6.81 -10.61
N ALA A 8 3.91 -6.73 -10.43
CA ALA A 8 2.99 -6.26 -11.45
C ALA A 8 3.14 -4.77 -11.77
N ALA A 9 3.40 -3.94 -10.78
CA ALA A 9 3.61 -2.50 -10.97
C ALA A 9 4.94 -2.22 -11.66
N GLY A 10 6.00 -2.92 -11.26
CA GLY A 10 7.35 -2.77 -11.77
C GLY A 10 7.98 -1.41 -11.43
N GLY A 11 9.25 -1.24 -11.73
CA GLY A 11 9.99 -0.02 -11.44
C GLY A 11 10.35 0.12 -9.96
N ASP A 12 10.73 1.33 -9.55
CA ASP A 12 11.20 1.58 -8.21
C ASP A 12 10.04 1.84 -7.26
N VAL A 13 10.22 1.41 -6.01
CA VAL A 13 9.23 1.54 -4.93
C VAL A 13 9.74 2.57 -3.92
N LEU A 14 8.91 3.56 -3.63
CA LEU A 14 9.14 4.48 -2.53
C LEU A 14 8.42 3.97 -1.30
N LEU A 15 9.14 3.91 -0.20
CA LEU A 15 8.68 3.47 1.12
C LEU A 15 8.81 4.61 2.10
N THR A 16 7.94 4.67 3.08
CA THR A 16 8.10 5.57 4.24
C THR A 16 9.28 5.13 5.10
N ARG A 17 9.84 6.06 5.88
CA ARG A 17 10.84 5.74 6.90
C ARG A 17 10.49 6.46 8.20
N PRO A 18 10.01 5.72 9.21
CA PRO A 18 9.95 4.25 9.30
C PRO A 18 8.87 3.62 8.41
N CYS A 19 8.88 2.30 8.27
CA CYS A 19 7.84 1.48 7.64
C CYS A 19 7.90 0.04 8.17
N ALA A 20 6.90 -0.75 7.84
CA ALA A 20 6.89 -2.18 8.15
C ALA A 20 8.15 -2.89 7.62
N ALA A 21 8.78 -3.71 8.48
CA ALA A 21 10.10 -4.29 8.23
C ALA A 21 10.16 -5.19 6.98
N TRP A 22 9.02 -5.73 6.55
CA TRP A 22 8.94 -6.66 5.40
C TRP A 22 8.77 -5.95 4.05
N TYR A 23 8.46 -4.64 3.99
CA TYR A 23 8.24 -3.94 2.71
C TYR A 23 9.49 -3.94 1.83
N ALA A 24 10.62 -3.50 2.35
CA ALA A 24 11.86 -3.43 1.57
C ALA A 24 12.38 -4.81 1.12
N PRO A 25 12.36 -5.88 1.97
CA PRO A 25 12.65 -7.23 1.51
C PRO A 25 11.72 -7.72 0.39
N LEU A 26 10.40 -7.46 0.48
CA LEU A 26 9.45 -7.87 -0.56
C LEU A 26 9.66 -7.11 -1.86
N ALA A 27 9.97 -5.81 -1.80
CA ALA A 27 10.31 -5.04 -2.99
C ALA A 27 11.54 -5.62 -3.71
N ARG A 28 12.59 -5.97 -2.96
CA ARG A 28 13.77 -6.63 -3.55
C ARG A 28 13.45 -7.98 -4.18
N LEU A 29 12.62 -8.80 -3.54
CA LEU A 29 12.16 -10.07 -4.10
C LEU A 29 11.33 -9.89 -5.37
N ALA A 30 10.59 -8.79 -5.47
CA ALA A 30 9.85 -8.40 -6.68
C ALA A 30 10.75 -7.86 -7.81
N GLY A 31 12.07 -7.74 -7.58
CA GLY A 31 12.99 -7.11 -8.51
C GLY A 31 12.84 -5.58 -8.61
N SER A 32 12.22 -4.96 -7.61
CA SER A 32 11.98 -3.52 -7.54
C SER A 32 12.93 -2.86 -6.54
N PRO A 33 13.82 -1.96 -6.96
CA PRO A 33 14.61 -1.15 -6.04
C PRO A 33 13.72 -0.38 -5.08
N ALA A 34 14.08 -0.37 -3.80
CA ALA A 34 13.34 0.34 -2.76
C ALA A 34 14.12 1.56 -2.27
N PHE A 35 13.45 2.70 -2.26
CA PHE A 35 13.96 3.97 -1.77
C PHE A 35 13.11 4.45 -0.60
N HIS A 36 13.74 5.06 0.39
CA HIS A 36 13.03 5.53 1.56
C HIS A 36 12.86 7.05 1.53
N VAL A 37 11.65 7.49 1.86
CA VAL A 37 11.31 8.89 2.09
C VAL A 37 11.16 9.10 3.59
N PRO A 38 11.89 10.06 4.20
CA PRO A 38 11.76 10.33 5.62
C PRO A 38 10.35 10.85 5.94
N VAL A 39 9.85 10.46 7.11
CA VAL A 39 8.55 10.87 7.62
C VAL A 39 8.75 11.76 8.84
N PRO A 40 8.38 13.04 8.77
CA PRO A 40 8.30 13.91 9.94
C PRO A 40 7.25 13.42 10.94
N ALA A 41 7.47 13.64 12.22
CA ALA A 41 6.58 13.14 13.27
C ALA A 41 5.15 13.69 13.14
N GLU A 42 5.02 14.93 12.70
CA GLU A 42 3.75 15.63 12.48
C GLU A 42 2.92 15.08 11.30
N CYS A 43 3.56 14.32 10.39
CA CYS A 43 2.89 13.75 9.22
C CYS A 43 2.21 12.39 9.49
N GLY A 44 2.29 11.86 10.71
CA GLY A 44 1.50 10.70 11.14
C GLY A 44 1.73 9.41 10.33
N GLY A 45 2.98 9.14 9.91
CA GLY A 45 3.34 7.91 9.22
C GLY A 45 3.43 8.03 7.70
N VAL A 46 3.02 9.15 7.10
CA VAL A 46 3.19 9.44 5.67
C VAL A 46 4.28 10.48 5.43
N PRO A 47 4.93 10.51 4.25
CA PRO A 47 5.98 11.47 4.00
C PRO A 47 5.44 12.89 3.85
N ASP A 48 6.29 13.87 4.03
CA ASP A 48 6.02 15.22 3.55
C ASP A 48 5.99 15.24 2.01
N PRO A 49 5.01 15.93 1.36
CA PRO A 49 4.90 15.97 -0.10
C PRO A 49 6.15 16.49 -0.81
N PHE A 50 6.84 17.48 -0.23
CA PHE A 50 8.07 18.03 -0.81
C PHE A 50 9.22 17.03 -0.74
N ALA A 51 9.36 16.32 0.39
CA ALA A 51 10.35 15.27 0.55
C ALA A 51 10.11 14.10 -0.42
N LEU A 52 8.84 13.76 -0.68
CA LEU A 52 8.45 12.78 -1.69
C LEU A 52 8.91 13.23 -3.08
N LEU A 53 8.57 14.44 -3.50
CA LEU A 53 8.92 14.98 -4.82
C LEU A 53 10.44 15.10 -5.01
N GLU A 54 11.16 15.53 -3.99
CA GLU A 54 12.62 15.59 -4.02
C GLU A 54 13.25 14.20 -4.20
N THR A 55 12.73 13.22 -3.48
CA THR A 55 13.18 11.82 -3.61
C THR A 55 12.90 11.29 -5.02
N VAL A 56 11.72 11.56 -5.59
CA VAL A 56 11.37 11.18 -6.97
C VAL A 56 12.34 11.81 -7.98
N ARG A 57 12.63 13.09 -7.84
CA ARG A 57 13.58 13.81 -8.73
C ARG A 57 14.98 13.22 -8.66
N ARG A 58 15.47 12.93 -7.45
CA ARG A 58 16.78 12.32 -7.24
C ARG A 58 16.86 10.94 -7.90
N ILE A 59 15.87 10.07 -7.68
CA ILE A 59 15.83 8.72 -8.27
C ILE A 59 15.88 8.83 -9.80
N ARG A 60 15.10 9.74 -10.40
CA ARG A 60 15.12 9.93 -11.87
C ARG A 60 16.45 10.46 -12.38
N ALA A 61 17.09 11.35 -11.66
CA ALA A 61 18.42 11.87 -12.03
C ALA A 61 19.48 10.77 -12.02
N GLU A 62 19.32 9.75 -11.17
CA GLU A 62 20.17 8.56 -11.10
C GLU A 62 19.76 7.46 -12.11
N GLY A 63 18.79 7.72 -13.00
CA GLY A 63 18.31 6.79 -14.02
C GLY A 63 17.23 5.81 -13.55
N GLY A 64 16.74 5.97 -12.32
CA GLY A 64 15.66 5.16 -11.77
C GLY A 64 14.29 5.53 -12.34
N ARG A 65 13.32 4.68 -12.04
CA ARG A 65 11.93 4.80 -12.53
C ARG A 65 10.94 4.64 -11.38
N PRO A 66 10.71 5.68 -10.55
CA PRO A 66 9.73 5.63 -9.47
C PRO A 66 8.33 5.34 -10.03
N ARG A 67 7.70 4.27 -9.57
CA ARG A 67 6.41 3.79 -10.05
C ARG A 67 5.40 3.54 -8.95
N VAL A 68 5.86 3.25 -7.74
CA VAL A 68 5.02 2.89 -6.61
C VAL A 68 5.37 3.74 -5.41
N LEU A 69 4.35 4.29 -4.77
CA LEU A 69 4.41 4.74 -3.38
C LEU A 69 3.65 3.74 -2.53
N LEU A 70 4.33 3.06 -1.62
CA LEU A 70 3.72 2.16 -0.64
C LEU A 70 3.71 2.85 0.71
N LEU A 71 2.54 3.02 1.27
CA LEU A 71 2.33 3.65 2.58
C LEU A 71 1.28 2.91 3.38
N SER A 72 1.26 3.17 4.68
CA SER A 72 0.23 2.70 5.60
C SER A 72 -0.40 3.92 6.26
N ALA A 73 -1.70 4.15 6.04
CA ALA A 73 -2.40 5.30 6.60
C ALA A 73 -2.75 5.13 8.09
N ALA A 74 -2.83 3.87 8.54
CA ALA A 74 -2.75 3.48 9.96
C ALA A 74 -1.38 2.83 10.14
N ASP A 75 -0.39 3.61 10.54
CA ASP A 75 1.02 3.31 10.29
C ASP A 75 1.57 2.17 11.16
N ASP A 76 2.24 1.26 10.50
CA ASP A 76 3.11 0.27 11.12
C ASP A 76 4.58 0.64 10.77
N PRO A 77 5.44 0.98 11.74
CA PRO A 77 5.38 0.56 13.15
C PRO A 77 4.96 1.63 14.16
N THR A 78 4.58 2.84 13.77
CA THR A 78 4.42 3.93 14.73
C THR A 78 3.06 3.93 15.45
N GLY A 79 2.05 3.26 14.90
CA GLY A 79 0.70 3.25 15.45
C GLY A 79 -0.02 4.60 15.30
N THR A 80 0.48 5.50 14.45
CA THR A 80 -0.12 6.81 14.20
C THR A 80 -1.10 6.75 13.03
N LEU A 81 -1.98 7.74 12.95
CA LEU A 81 -2.86 7.96 11.80
C LEU A 81 -2.39 9.19 11.04
N ALA A 82 -2.32 9.06 9.72
CA ALA A 82 -1.99 10.19 8.87
C ALA A 82 -3.12 11.24 8.90
N PRO A 83 -2.79 12.54 9.08
CA PRO A 83 -3.76 13.61 8.91
C PRO A 83 -4.33 13.58 7.48
N PRO A 84 -5.67 13.70 7.31
CA PRO A 84 -6.30 13.61 5.98
C PRO A 84 -5.75 14.63 4.97
N GLU A 85 -5.40 15.82 5.43
CA GLU A 85 -4.86 16.89 4.60
C GLU A 85 -3.50 16.51 4.03
N ILE A 86 -2.59 16.03 4.87
CA ILE A 86 -1.25 15.57 4.46
C ILE A 86 -1.36 14.35 3.54
N LEU A 87 -2.25 13.42 3.89
CA LEU A 87 -2.50 12.24 3.08
C LEU A 87 -2.99 12.61 1.67
N HIS A 88 -3.88 13.61 1.57
CA HIS A 88 -4.36 14.13 0.30
C HIS A 88 -3.22 14.71 -0.55
N GLU A 89 -2.41 15.58 0.03
CA GLU A 89 -1.28 16.23 -0.66
C GLU A 89 -0.22 15.22 -1.13
N VAL A 90 0.08 14.21 -0.30
CA VAL A 90 1.00 13.12 -0.67
C VAL A 90 0.46 12.32 -1.85
N CYS A 91 -0.82 11.98 -1.84
CA CYS A 91 -1.45 11.27 -2.94
C CYS A 91 -1.49 12.11 -4.21
N GLU A 92 -1.81 13.40 -4.11
CA GLU A 92 -1.76 14.34 -5.23
C GLU A 92 -0.37 14.38 -5.85
N ALA A 93 0.67 14.55 -5.04
CA ALA A 93 2.05 14.54 -5.49
C ALA A 93 2.43 13.21 -6.20
N ALA A 94 2.05 12.07 -5.61
CA ALA A 94 2.31 10.76 -6.21
C ALA A 94 1.58 10.57 -7.56
N VAL A 95 0.33 11.01 -7.66
CA VAL A 95 -0.46 10.94 -8.89
C VAL A 95 0.10 11.86 -9.97
N ALA A 96 0.50 13.09 -9.63
CA ALA A 96 1.15 14.02 -10.56
C ALA A 96 2.45 13.43 -11.14
N GLU A 97 3.19 12.67 -10.33
CA GLU A 97 4.40 11.95 -10.73
C GLU A 97 4.13 10.60 -11.42
N ARG A 98 2.87 10.29 -11.72
CA ARG A 98 2.40 9.07 -12.38
C ARG A 98 2.76 7.79 -11.63
N MET A 99 2.81 7.86 -10.32
CA MET A 99 3.01 6.72 -9.44
C MET A 99 1.69 6.04 -9.14
N THR A 100 1.72 4.75 -8.85
CA THR A 100 0.62 4.01 -8.25
C THR A 100 0.77 4.10 -6.73
N VAL A 101 -0.26 4.54 -6.05
CA VAL A 101 -0.28 4.47 -4.58
C VAL A 101 -0.81 3.11 -4.17
N ILE A 102 -0.06 2.40 -3.32
CA ILE A 102 -0.53 1.21 -2.63
C ILE A 102 -0.71 1.59 -1.16
N SER A 103 -1.94 1.59 -0.68
CA SER A 103 -2.28 1.84 0.72
C SER A 103 -2.45 0.51 1.44
N ASP A 104 -1.57 0.22 2.37
CA ASP A 104 -1.76 -0.88 3.31
C ASP A 104 -2.69 -0.40 4.43
N GLU A 105 -3.88 -0.96 4.45
CA GLU A 105 -4.94 -0.63 5.41
C GLU A 105 -5.20 -1.77 6.39
N THR A 106 -4.23 -2.64 6.60
CA THR A 106 -4.34 -3.80 7.50
C THR A 106 -4.80 -3.38 8.91
N TRP A 107 -4.32 -2.25 9.40
CA TRP A 107 -4.60 -1.78 10.77
C TRP A 107 -5.69 -0.70 10.86
N ARG A 108 -6.42 -0.43 9.77
CA ARG A 108 -7.43 0.65 9.72
C ARG A 108 -8.49 0.56 10.84
N ASP A 109 -8.86 -0.66 11.22
CA ASP A 109 -9.91 -0.90 12.21
C ASP A 109 -9.35 -1.20 13.62
N ALA A 110 -8.02 -1.31 13.78
CA ALA A 110 -7.35 -1.56 15.06
C ALA A 110 -7.14 -0.27 15.87
N ARG A 111 -8.18 0.54 16.04
CA ARG A 111 -8.12 1.83 16.76
C ARG A 111 -8.65 1.70 18.16
N HIS A 112 -7.88 2.18 19.14
CA HIS A 112 -8.30 2.13 20.56
C HIS A 112 -9.45 3.07 20.91
N HIS A 113 -9.62 4.16 20.19
CA HIS A 113 -10.66 5.17 20.43
C HIS A 113 -11.42 5.45 19.11
N PRO A 114 -12.38 4.60 18.72
CA PRO A 114 -13.14 4.81 17.49
C PRO A 114 -14.15 5.98 17.59
N GLY A 115 -14.27 6.59 18.77
CA GLY A 115 -15.26 7.64 19.02
C GLY A 115 -15.00 8.92 18.24
N GLY A 116 -15.69 9.07 17.11
CA GLY A 116 -15.90 10.34 16.45
C GLY A 116 -15.10 10.62 15.18
N SER A 117 -14.00 9.93 14.87
CA SER A 117 -13.29 10.14 13.62
C SER A 117 -13.47 8.99 12.64
N VAL A 118 -13.98 9.28 11.47
CA VAL A 118 -14.01 8.33 10.35
C VAL A 118 -12.57 8.15 9.84
N PHE A 119 -12.16 6.91 9.58
CA PHE A 119 -10.92 6.65 8.87
C PHE A 119 -11.11 7.07 7.41
N LEU A 120 -10.27 7.99 6.96
CA LEU A 120 -10.19 8.39 5.56
C LEU A 120 -8.85 7.89 5.01
N GLY A 121 -8.91 6.80 4.28
CA GLY A 121 -7.75 6.29 3.56
C GLY A 121 -7.54 6.99 2.23
N PRO A 122 -6.40 6.77 1.58
CA PRO A 122 -6.10 7.35 0.27
C PRO A 122 -7.14 7.05 -0.80
N ALA A 123 -7.75 5.87 -0.76
CA ALA A 123 -8.68 5.43 -1.79
C ALA A 123 -10.07 6.08 -1.71
N GLU A 124 -10.45 6.64 -0.57
CA GLU A 124 -11.65 7.47 -0.43
C GLU A 124 -11.49 8.82 -1.13
N MET A 125 -10.26 9.34 -1.20
CA MET A 125 -9.93 10.62 -1.84
C MET A 125 -9.52 10.45 -3.31
N TRP A 126 -8.79 9.37 -3.62
CA TRP A 126 -8.21 9.10 -4.95
C TRP A 126 -8.56 7.69 -5.45
N PRO A 127 -9.86 7.35 -5.62
CA PRO A 127 -10.31 5.99 -5.92
C PRO A 127 -9.79 5.41 -7.24
N GLU A 128 -9.42 6.28 -8.20
CA GLU A 128 -8.91 5.84 -9.51
C GLU A 128 -7.39 5.60 -9.53
N HIS A 129 -6.68 5.95 -8.45
CA HIS A 129 -5.22 5.92 -8.42
C HIS A 129 -4.63 5.05 -7.32
N VAL A 130 -5.46 4.61 -6.36
CA VAL A 130 -5.02 3.91 -5.16
C VAL A 130 -5.43 2.44 -5.20
N VAL A 131 -4.49 1.56 -4.98
CA VAL A 131 -4.74 0.15 -4.65
C VAL A 131 -4.74 0.02 -3.14
N VAL A 132 -5.83 -0.49 -2.57
CA VAL A 132 -5.90 -0.82 -1.15
C VAL A 132 -5.48 -2.26 -0.96
N LEU A 133 -4.57 -2.49 -0.04
CA LEU A 133 -4.15 -3.80 0.44
C LEU A 133 -4.60 -3.97 1.88
N THR A 134 -5.16 -5.12 2.21
CA THR A 134 -5.53 -5.48 3.58
C THR A 134 -5.13 -6.92 3.85
N ASP A 135 -4.28 -7.14 4.85
CA ASP A 135 -4.07 -8.46 5.41
C ASP A 135 -5.22 -8.76 6.39
N LEU A 136 -5.87 -9.89 6.19
CA LEU A 136 -7.01 -10.31 7.03
C LEU A 136 -6.54 -11.10 8.25
N ALA A 137 -5.32 -11.66 8.20
CA ALA A 137 -4.79 -12.50 9.25
C ALA A 137 -4.52 -11.69 10.55
N GLY A 138 -5.09 -12.13 11.64
CA GLY A 138 -4.96 -11.48 12.94
C GLY A 138 -5.94 -10.33 13.20
N ALA A 139 -6.45 -9.67 12.18
CA ALA A 139 -7.45 -8.62 12.32
C ALA A 139 -8.89 -9.17 12.20
N LEU A 140 -9.16 -9.96 11.16
CA LEU A 140 -10.49 -10.46 10.85
C LEU A 140 -10.59 -11.99 10.88
N ILE A 141 -9.49 -12.69 10.64
CA ILE A 141 -9.41 -14.16 10.70
C ILE A 141 -8.21 -14.58 11.54
N PRO A 142 -8.14 -15.86 11.99
CA PRO A 142 -7.01 -16.34 12.79
C PRO A 142 -5.65 -16.10 12.11
N THR A 143 -4.65 -15.67 12.89
CA THR A 143 -3.29 -15.35 12.40
C THR A 143 -2.62 -16.50 11.64
N ALA A 144 -2.96 -17.75 11.98
CA ALA A 144 -2.45 -18.94 11.28
C ALA A 144 -3.11 -19.18 9.90
N TRP A 145 -4.08 -18.38 9.51
CA TRP A 145 -4.83 -18.50 8.25
C TRP A 145 -4.48 -17.32 7.33
N PRO A 146 -3.35 -17.39 6.60
CA PRO A 146 -2.89 -16.26 5.82
C PRO A 146 -3.85 -15.98 4.67
N ALA A 147 -4.47 -14.81 4.69
CA ALA A 147 -5.28 -14.29 3.59
C ALA A 147 -5.15 -12.78 3.54
N ALA A 148 -5.09 -12.26 2.33
CA ALA A 148 -5.07 -10.82 2.08
C ALA A 148 -5.93 -10.49 0.87
N VAL A 149 -6.50 -9.31 0.84
CA VAL A 149 -7.28 -8.80 -0.28
C VAL A 149 -6.66 -7.54 -0.84
N ALA A 150 -6.89 -7.31 -2.13
CA ALA A 150 -6.58 -6.03 -2.75
C ALA A 150 -7.80 -5.50 -3.49
N ARG A 151 -8.12 -4.23 -3.28
CA ARG A 151 -9.08 -3.48 -4.06
C ARG A 151 -8.33 -2.61 -5.07
N PHE A 152 -8.65 -2.79 -6.34
CA PHE A 152 -8.03 -2.05 -7.44
C PHE A 152 -8.98 -0.94 -7.93
N PRO A 153 -8.41 0.15 -8.46
CA PRO A 153 -9.20 1.12 -9.22
C PRO A 153 -10.00 0.45 -10.33
N ALA A 154 -11.24 0.89 -10.53
CA ALA A 154 -12.12 0.37 -11.58
C ALA A 154 -11.72 0.86 -12.98
N ALA A 155 -11.01 2.00 -13.06
CA ALA A 155 -10.60 2.66 -14.29
C ALA A 155 -9.09 2.88 -14.36
N GLY A 156 -8.63 3.54 -15.40
CA GLY A 156 -7.23 3.91 -15.57
C GLY A 156 -6.28 2.71 -15.65
N ARG A 157 -5.29 2.70 -14.77
CA ARG A 157 -4.29 1.63 -14.69
C ARG A 157 -4.75 0.41 -13.86
N GLY A 158 -5.83 0.54 -13.10
CA GLY A 158 -6.30 -0.47 -12.17
C GLY A 158 -6.56 -1.83 -12.82
N PRO A 159 -7.36 -1.93 -13.90
CA PRO A 159 -7.66 -3.21 -14.56
C PRO A 159 -6.41 -3.94 -15.06
N ALA A 160 -5.48 -3.22 -15.69
CA ALA A 160 -4.24 -3.80 -16.20
C ALA A 160 -3.31 -4.25 -15.06
N LEU A 161 -3.23 -3.49 -13.97
CA LEU A 161 -2.44 -3.86 -12.80
C LEU A 161 -3.04 -5.09 -12.11
N ARG A 162 -4.36 -5.14 -11.96
CA ARG A 162 -5.08 -6.31 -11.42
C ARG A 162 -4.80 -7.56 -12.24
N ALA A 163 -4.90 -7.49 -13.57
CA ALA A 163 -4.64 -8.63 -14.45
C ALA A 163 -3.22 -9.18 -14.24
N ARG A 164 -2.20 -8.31 -14.26
CA ARG A 164 -0.80 -8.72 -14.05
C ARG A 164 -0.56 -9.29 -12.64
N ALA A 165 -1.16 -8.70 -11.61
CA ALA A 165 -1.03 -9.21 -10.25
C ALA A 165 -1.69 -10.61 -10.11
N THR A 166 -2.84 -10.82 -10.75
CA THR A 166 -3.52 -12.12 -10.80
C THR A 166 -2.66 -13.16 -11.52
N GLU A 167 -2.05 -12.79 -12.65
CA GLU A 167 -1.13 -13.66 -13.39
C GLU A 167 0.09 -14.04 -12.54
N ALA A 168 0.69 -13.07 -11.83
CA ALA A 168 1.81 -13.34 -10.93
C ALA A 168 1.43 -14.29 -9.79
N LEU A 169 0.24 -14.14 -9.20
CA LEU A 169 -0.27 -15.05 -8.16
C LEU A 169 -0.50 -16.46 -8.73
N ALA A 170 -1.08 -16.56 -9.92
CA ALA A 170 -1.30 -17.84 -10.59
C ALA A 170 0.02 -18.56 -10.89
N ALA A 171 1.04 -17.83 -11.35
CA ALA A 171 2.36 -18.39 -11.65
C ALA A 171 3.04 -19.03 -10.42
N VAL A 172 2.81 -18.48 -9.22
CA VAL A 172 3.33 -19.04 -7.96
C VAL A 172 2.33 -19.95 -7.25
N ARG A 173 1.19 -20.25 -7.88
CA ARG A 173 0.11 -21.07 -7.34
C ARG A 173 -0.35 -20.60 -5.95
N ALA A 174 -0.47 -19.28 -5.77
CA ALA A 174 -0.93 -18.66 -4.53
C ALA A 174 -2.46 -18.77 -4.43
N GLU A 175 -2.94 -19.92 -3.99
CA GLU A 175 -4.36 -20.20 -3.79
C GLU A 175 -4.66 -20.24 -2.28
N LEU A 176 -5.84 -19.72 -1.91
CA LEU A 176 -6.32 -19.84 -0.55
C LEU A 176 -6.93 -21.24 -0.36
N PRO A 177 -6.59 -21.95 0.73
CA PRO A 177 -7.32 -23.16 1.12
C PRO A 177 -8.83 -22.86 1.24
N PRO A 178 -9.73 -23.77 0.81
CA PRO A 178 -11.17 -23.51 0.82
C PRO A 178 -11.73 -23.02 2.16
N PRO A 179 -11.32 -23.55 3.33
CA PRO A 179 -11.81 -23.03 4.62
C PRO A 179 -11.38 -21.58 4.87
N VAL A 180 -10.14 -21.21 4.48
CA VAL A 180 -9.62 -19.86 4.63
C VAL A 180 -10.36 -18.90 3.69
N ALA A 181 -10.60 -19.32 2.46
CA ALA A 181 -11.37 -18.53 1.49
C ALA A 181 -12.79 -18.27 1.97
N ALA A 182 -13.46 -19.29 2.54
CA ALA A 182 -14.81 -19.14 3.11
C ALA A 182 -14.82 -18.17 4.31
N ALA A 183 -13.85 -18.28 5.22
CA ALA A 183 -13.74 -17.39 6.37
C ALA A 183 -13.46 -15.95 5.94
N ALA A 184 -12.56 -15.74 4.98
CA ALA A 184 -12.26 -14.43 4.42
C ALA A 184 -13.51 -13.81 3.75
N ALA A 185 -14.26 -14.59 2.98
CA ALA A 185 -15.49 -14.12 2.35
C ALA A 185 -16.55 -13.72 3.39
N TYR A 186 -16.69 -14.48 4.45
CA TYR A 186 -17.61 -14.17 5.56
C TYR A 186 -17.20 -12.91 6.31
N ALA A 187 -15.91 -12.73 6.58
CA ALA A 187 -15.39 -11.58 7.31
C ALA A 187 -15.48 -10.26 6.52
N LEU A 188 -15.65 -10.33 5.20
CA LEU A 188 -15.74 -9.17 4.30
C LEU A 188 -17.21 -8.86 3.88
N ALA A 189 -18.17 -9.71 4.28
CA ALA A 189 -19.59 -9.52 3.96
C ALA A 189 -20.28 -8.53 4.91
#